data_b74804dc9eae4b2a020408085225a94f
#
_entry.id   b74804dc9eae4b2a020408085225a94f
#
_cell.length_a   1.000
_cell.length_b   1.000
_cell.length_c   1.000
_cell.angle_alpha   90.00
_cell.angle_beta   90.00
_cell.angle_gamma   90.00
#
_symmetry.space_group_name_H-M   'P 1'
#
loop_
_entity.id
_entity.type
_entity.pdbx_description
1 polymer ?
#
loop_
_entity_poly.entity_id
_entity_poly.type
_entity_poly.pdbx_seq_one_letter_code
_entity_poly.pdbx_strand_id
1 'polypeptide(L)'
;MMNEPVNKMELSEQNAILQKAKITKGDLPELLEKKGISYDALRYEEYCDLPQECLSPIETLDSIEKCSDNIPAVSFFSGAGGFDVGFSYAGFENIISIEFNEIFCNTLRANNPNKIVIGPPQYSGDISKREELARILIEH
;
A
#
# COMPACT_ATOMS: atom_id res chain seq x y z
N MET A 1 -2.14 -21.48 -30.69
CA MET A 1 -2.03 -20.12 -31.19
C MET A 1 -0.77 -19.55 -30.56
N MET A 2 0.27 -19.32 -31.36
CA MET A 2 1.47 -18.61 -30.90
C MET A 2 1.06 -17.16 -30.72
N ASN A 3 1.15 -16.65 -29.48
CA ASN A 3 1.01 -15.22 -29.24
C ASN A 3 2.14 -14.53 -29.99
N GLU A 4 1.81 -13.67 -30.94
CA GLU A 4 2.79 -12.77 -31.53
C GLU A 4 3.39 -11.93 -30.40
N PRO A 5 4.73 -11.74 -30.38
CA PRO A 5 5.35 -10.92 -29.36
C PRO A 5 4.76 -9.50 -29.45
N VAL A 6 4.11 -9.05 -28.38
CA VAL A 6 3.67 -7.67 -28.25
C VAL A 6 4.89 -6.78 -28.40
N ASN A 7 4.88 -5.90 -29.39
CA ASN A 7 5.98 -4.98 -29.65
C ASN A 7 6.11 -4.04 -28.44
N LYS A 8 7.15 -4.21 -27.67
CA LYS A 8 7.36 -3.46 -26.43
C LYS A 8 7.75 -2.02 -26.75
N MET A 9 7.12 -1.10 -26.08
CA MET A 9 7.39 0.33 -26.23
C MET A 9 8.62 0.73 -25.41
N GLU A 10 9.47 1.57 -25.97
CA GLU A 10 10.61 2.14 -25.26
C GLU A 10 10.18 2.94 -24.01
N LEU A 11 10.95 2.81 -22.92
CA LEU A 11 10.63 3.45 -21.63
C LEU A 11 10.46 4.98 -21.74
N SER A 12 11.29 5.62 -22.56
CA SER A 12 11.23 7.06 -22.84
C SER A 12 9.90 7.46 -23.47
N GLU A 13 9.39 6.64 -24.39
CA GLU A 13 8.11 6.85 -25.05
C GLU A 13 6.94 6.59 -24.13
N GLN A 14 6.99 5.55 -23.29
CA GLN A 14 6.02 5.29 -22.24
C GLN A 14 5.92 6.47 -21.27
N ASN A 15 7.05 6.99 -20.79
CA ASN A 15 7.11 8.14 -19.90
C ASN A 15 6.51 9.39 -20.53
N ALA A 16 6.75 9.63 -21.82
CA ALA A 16 6.17 10.77 -22.53
C ALA A 16 4.64 10.66 -22.60
N ILE A 17 4.08 9.49 -22.82
CA ILE A 17 2.63 9.24 -22.84
C ILE A 17 2.03 9.47 -21.44
N LEU A 18 2.65 8.93 -20.40
CA LEU A 18 2.21 9.07 -19.02
C LEU A 18 2.25 10.53 -18.56
N GLN A 19 3.31 11.24 -18.89
CA GLN A 19 3.43 12.69 -18.58
C GLN A 19 2.34 13.50 -19.31
N LYS A 20 2.07 13.17 -20.57
CA LYS A 20 1.01 13.83 -21.33
C LYS A 20 -0.36 13.58 -20.71
N ALA A 21 -0.69 12.35 -20.34
CA ALA A 21 -1.94 12.01 -19.66
C ALA A 21 -2.09 12.80 -18.35
N LYS A 22 -1.01 12.89 -17.56
CA LYS A 22 -0.98 13.66 -16.31
C LYS A 22 -1.23 15.16 -16.53
N ILE A 23 -0.58 15.76 -17.52
CA ILE A 23 -0.70 17.20 -17.83
C ILE A 23 -2.10 17.53 -18.36
N THR A 24 -2.65 16.72 -19.24
CA THR A 24 -3.97 16.95 -19.85
C THR A 24 -5.13 16.54 -18.96
N LYS A 25 -4.86 15.91 -17.80
CA LYS A 25 -5.87 15.24 -16.96
C LYS A 25 -6.77 14.29 -17.77
N GLY A 26 -6.22 13.78 -18.88
CA GLY A 26 -6.92 12.87 -19.78
C GLY A 26 -6.92 11.45 -19.25
N ASP A 27 -7.91 10.69 -19.70
CA ASP A 27 -7.96 9.26 -19.43
C ASP A 27 -6.86 8.55 -20.24
N LEU A 28 -5.98 7.83 -19.54
CA LEU A 28 -4.87 7.09 -20.17
C LEU A 28 -5.35 6.08 -21.20
N PRO A 29 -6.40 5.25 -20.97
CA PRO A 29 -6.98 4.37 -21.96
C PRO A 29 -7.38 5.08 -23.26
N GLU A 30 -8.09 6.20 -23.17
CA GLU A 30 -8.50 6.97 -24.35
C GLU A 30 -7.29 7.51 -25.14
N LEU A 31 -6.23 7.91 -24.43
CA LEU A 31 -5.00 8.42 -25.07
C LEU A 31 -4.25 7.31 -25.80
N LEU A 32 -4.24 6.10 -25.24
CA LEU A 32 -3.63 4.92 -25.86
C LEU A 32 -4.41 4.46 -27.09
N GLU A 33 -5.75 4.41 -26.99
CA GLU A 33 -6.63 4.03 -28.10
C GLU A 33 -6.44 4.97 -29.30
N LYS A 34 -6.39 6.30 -29.07
CA LYS A 34 -6.10 7.31 -30.11
C LYS A 34 -4.74 7.11 -30.79
N LYS A 35 -3.80 6.48 -30.12
CA LYS A 35 -2.47 6.16 -30.66
C LYS A 35 -2.38 4.75 -31.24
N GLY A 36 -3.43 3.95 -31.14
CA GLY A 36 -3.43 2.55 -31.56
C GLY A 36 -2.51 1.66 -30.72
N ILE A 37 -2.25 2.04 -29.46
CA ILE A 37 -1.35 1.34 -28.55
C ILE A 37 -2.18 0.49 -27.59
N SER A 38 -1.87 -0.81 -27.52
CA SER A 38 -2.45 -1.69 -26.50
C SER A 38 -1.91 -1.35 -25.11
N TYR A 39 -2.78 -1.44 -24.10
CA TYR A 39 -2.37 -1.26 -22.69
C TYR A 39 -1.26 -2.24 -22.28
N ASP A 40 -1.27 -3.45 -22.85
CA ASP A 40 -0.25 -4.47 -22.57
C ASP A 40 1.13 -4.10 -23.13
N ALA A 41 1.21 -3.21 -24.13
CA ALA A 41 2.47 -2.68 -24.64
C ALA A 41 3.19 -1.76 -23.63
N LEU A 42 2.48 -1.26 -22.60
CA LEU A 42 3.05 -0.47 -21.51
C LEU A 42 3.61 -1.35 -20.38
N ARG A 43 3.37 -2.66 -20.41
CA ARG A 43 3.89 -3.55 -19.38
C ARG A 43 5.38 -3.80 -19.63
N TYR A 44 6.16 -3.57 -18.59
CA TYR A 44 7.54 -3.99 -18.55
C TYR A 44 7.58 -5.48 -18.22
N GLU A 45 7.92 -6.31 -19.21
CA GLU A 45 8.16 -7.74 -19.00
C GLU A 45 9.63 -8.07 -18.77
N GLU A 46 10.52 -7.11 -18.94
CA GLU A 46 11.89 -7.31 -18.49
C GLU A 46 11.90 -7.20 -16.97
N TYR A 47 11.93 -8.36 -16.34
CA TYR A 47 12.46 -8.42 -14.98
C TYR A 47 13.82 -7.76 -15.06
N CYS A 48 14.03 -6.64 -14.35
CA CYS A 48 15.37 -6.24 -14.01
C CYS A 48 16.06 -7.52 -13.54
N ASP A 49 17.16 -7.90 -14.18
CA ASP A 49 18.10 -8.82 -13.56
C ASP A 49 18.62 -8.12 -12.31
N LEU A 50 17.81 -8.19 -11.25
CA LEU A 50 18.25 -7.76 -9.93
C LEU A 50 19.50 -8.58 -9.66
N PRO A 51 20.64 -7.94 -9.34
CA PRO A 51 21.83 -8.66 -8.92
C PRO A 51 21.40 -9.72 -7.91
N GLN A 52 21.92 -10.91 -8.01
CA GLN A 52 21.54 -12.04 -7.14
C GLN A 52 21.69 -11.71 -5.65
N GLU A 53 22.50 -10.72 -5.34
CA GLU A 53 22.69 -10.08 -4.03
C GLU A 53 21.45 -9.33 -3.54
N CYS A 54 20.55 -8.89 -4.44
CA CYS A 54 19.27 -8.29 -4.11
C CYS A 54 18.15 -9.34 -3.89
N LEU A 55 18.40 -10.59 -4.25
CA LEU A 55 17.52 -11.73 -3.99
C LEU A 55 17.90 -12.35 -2.64
N SER A 56 17.91 -11.56 -1.57
CA SER A 56 17.97 -12.13 -0.24
C SER A 56 16.81 -13.13 -0.10
N PRO A 57 17.04 -14.32 0.49
CA PRO A 57 15.97 -15.26 0.73
C PRO A 57 14.85 -14.52 1.47
N ILE A 58 13.60 -14.69 1.01
CA ILE A 58 12.45 -14.13 1.71
C ILE A 58 12.41 -14.77 3.09
N GLU A 59 12.76 -14.01 4.09
CA GLU A 59 12.59 -14.45 5.47
C GLU A 59 11.12 -14.45 5.82
N THR A 60 10.64 -15.56 6.36
CA THR A 60 9.28 -15.64 6.89
C THR A 60 9.26 -15.00 8.28
N LEU A 61 8.10 -14.53 8.73
CA LEU A 61 7.96 -13.97 10.08
C LEU A 61 8.40 -14.95 11.16
N ASP A 62 8.27 -16.25 10.92
CA ASP A 62 8.68 -17.32 11.85
C ASP A 62 10.21 -17.42 12.00
N SER A 63 10.99 -16.90 11.04
CA SER A 63 12.45 -16.89 11.09
C SER A 63 13.02 -15.64 11.76
N ILE A 64 12.18 -14.63 12.02
CA ILE A 64 12.59 -13.35 12.61
C ILE A 64 12.37 -13.41 14.13
N GLU A 65 13.42 -13.17 14.90
CA GLU A 65 13.30 -13.03 16.34
C GLU A 65 12.55 -11.74 16.69
N LYS A 66 11.47 -11.89 17.46
CA LYS A 66 10.66 -10.75 17.88
C LYS A 66 11.35 -10.00 19.02
N CYS A 67 11.57 -8.71 18.84
CA CYS A 67 12.04 -7.83 19.89
C CYS A 67 10.97 -7.70 21.01
N SER A 68 11.37 -7.67 22.27
CA SER A 68 10.47 -7.66 23.43
C SER A 68 10.33 -6.30 24.11
N ASP A 69 10.74 -5.22 23.47
CA ASP A 69 10.81 -3.89 24.13
C ASP A 69 9.42 -3.30 24.43
N ASN A 70 8.38 -3.72 23.69
CA ASN A 70 6.99 -3.30 23.87
C ASN A 70 6.80 -1.77 23.91
N ILE A 71 7.43 -1.08 22.96
CA ILE A 71 7.34 0.37 22.83
C ILE A 71 5.93 0.73 22.33
N PRO A 72 5.12 1.49 23.10
CA PRO A 72 3.76 1.82 22.65
C PRO A 72 3.80 2.71 21.42
N ALA A 73 2.95 2.40 20.45
CA ALA A 73 2.87 3.10 19.18
C ALA A 73 1.42 3.35 18.76
N VAL A 74 1.22 4.41 17.99
CA VAL A 74 -0.04 4.72 17.30
C VAL A 74 0.22 4.65 15.80
N SER A 75 -0.56 3.85 15.09
CA SER A 75 -0.44 3.68 13.65
C SER A 75 -1.45 4.57 12.93
N PHE A 76 -0.95 5.45 12.06
CA PHE A 76 -1.76 6.25 11.15
C PHE A 76 -1.73 5.62 9.76
N PHE A 77 -2.85 5.69 9.04
CA PHE A 77 -3.00 5.05 7.73
C PHE A 77 -2.68 3.55 7.78
N SER A 78 -3.21 2.90 8.80
CA SER A 78 -2.83 1.52 9.14
C SER A 78 -3.11 0.51 8.02
N GLY A 79 -4.00 0.84 7.07
CA GLY A 79 -4.44 -0.11 6.06
C GLY A 79 -4.95 -1.40 6.70
N ALA A 80 -4.63 -2.54 6.12
CA ALA A 80 -4.96 -3.85 6.69
C ALA A 80 -4.01 -4.31 7.83
N GLY A 81 -3.03 -3.48 8.21
CA GLY A 81 -2.13 -3.74 9.33
C GLY A 81 -0.79 -4.42 8.95
N GLY A 82 -0.41 -4.41 7.67
CA GLY A 82 0.85 -5.04 7.25
C GLY A 82 2.08 -4.43 7.92
N PHE A 83 2.19 -3.10 7.94
CA PHE A 83 3.27 -2.41 8.66
C PHE A 83 3.21 -2.64 10.18
N ASP A 84 1.99 -2.68 10.75
CA ASP A 84 1.81 -2.91 12.19
C ASP A 84 2.39 -4.27 12.61
N VAL A 85 2.26 -5.29 11.76
CA VAL A 85 2.88 -6.60 11.99
C VAL A 85 4.40 -6.47 11.98
N GLY A 86 5.00 -5.83 10.97
CA GLY A 86 6.44 -5.63 10.90
C GLY A 86 6.98 -4.86 12.11
N PHE A 87 6.33 -3.77 12.51
CA PHE A 87 6.70 -2.99 13.69
C PHE A 87 6.58 -3.80 14.99
N SER A 88 5.60 -4.72 15.07
CA SER A 88 5.47 -5.59 16.25
C SER A 88 6.68 -6.52 16.44
N TYR A 89 7.29 -6.98 15.33
CA TYR A 89 8.54 -7.75 15.40
C TYR A 89 9.75 -6.88 15.78
N ALA A 90 9.73 -5.60 15.44
CA ALA A 90 10.75 -4.64 15.85
C ALA A 90 10.58 -4.11 17.28
N GLY A 91 9.65 -4.65 18.08
CA GLY A 91 9.44 -4.30 19.49
C GLY A 91 8.44 -3.17 19.73
N PHE A 92 7.66 -2.76 18.70
CA PHE A 92 6.61 -1.79 18.90
C PHE A 92 5.28 -2.50 19.22
N GLU A 93 4.60 -2.02 20.23
CA GLU A 93 3.23 -2.42 20.55
C GLU A 93 2.26 -1.38 19.96
N ASN A 94 1.68 -1.68 18.83
CA ASN A 94 0.68 -0.80 18.24
C ASN A 94 -0.64 -0.89 19.01
N ILE A 95 -0.87 0.09 19.87
CA ILE A 95 -2.06 0.16 20.75
C ILE A 95 -3.28 0.72 20.04
N ILE A 96 -3.12 1.64 19.10
CA ILE A 96 -4.20 2.29 18.35
C ILE A 96 -3.87 2.28 16.85
N SER A 97 -4.84 1.84 16.03
CA SER A 97 -4.76 1.97 14.58
C SER A 97 -5.82 2.95 14.07
N ILE A 98 -5.41 3.88 13.20
CA ILE A 98 -6.28 4.89 12.60
C ILE A 98 -6.34 4.63 11.11
N GLU A 99 -7.56 4.36 10.60
CA GLU A 99 -7.77 3.99 9.21
C GLU A 99 -9.13 4.54 8.73
N PHE A 100 -9.15 5.06 7.51
CA PHE A 100 -10.33 5.66 6.89
C PHE A 100 -11.21 4.63 6.16
N ASN A 101 -10.60 3.57 5.61
CA ASN A 101 -11.30 2.58 4.81
C ASN A 101 -11.97 1.53 5.69
N GLU A 102 -13.29 1.38 5.55
CA GLU A 102 -14.08 0.44 6.35
C GLU A 102 -13.63 -1.02 6.21
N ILE A 103 -13.25 -1.45 5.00
CA ILE A 103 -12.79 -2.83 4.75
C ILE A 103 -11.51 -3.11 5.53
N PHE A 104 -10.57 -2.15 5.53
CA PHE A 104 -9.33 -2.27 6.27
C PHE A 104 -9.56 -2.22 7.79
N CYS A 105 -10.47 -1.36 8.25
CA CYS A 105 -10.87 -1.35 9.66
C CYS A 105 -11.44 -2.68 10.12
N ASN A 106 -12.27 -3.31 9.30
CA ASN A 106 -12.84 -4.62 9.59
C ASN A 106 -11.75 -5.70 9.63
N THR A 107 -10.77 -5.63 8.73
CA THR A 107 -9.61 -6.54 8.74
C THR A 107 -8.77 -6.36 10.00
N LEU A 108 -8.48 -5.13 10.40
CA LEU A 108 -7.73 -4.83 11.63
C LEU A 108 -8.44 -5.39 12.87
N ARG A 109 -9.76 -5.21 12.99
CA ARG A 109 -10.56 -5.72 14.12
C ARG A 109 -10.64 -7.25 14.12
N ALA A 110 -10.75 -7.86 12.94
CA ALA A 110 -10.77 -9.32 12.82
C ALA A 110 -9.45 -9.96 13.22
N ASN A 111 -8.33 -9.35 12.81
CA ASN A 111 -6.99 -9.86 13.11
C ASN A 111 -6.57 -9.63 14.57
N ASN A 112 -7.06 -8.56 15.20
CA ASN A 112 -6.75 -8.26 16.59
C ASN A 112 -7.97 -7.65 17.32
N PRO A 113 -8.85 -8.47 17.89
CA PRO A 113 -10.11 -8.01 18.51
C PRO A 113 -9.91 -7.07 19.71
N ASN A 114 -8.75 -7.10 20.34
CA ASN A 114 -8.44 -6.28 21.52
C ASN A 114 -7.83 -4.92 21.16
N LYS A 115 -7.54 -4.69 19.87
CA LYS A 115 -6.91 -3.46 19.40
C LYS A 115 -7.92 -2.36 19.22
N ILE A 116 -7.57 -1.14 19.61
CA ILE A 116 -8.36 0.04 19.36
C ILE A 116 -8.20 0.43 17.88
N VAL A 117 -9.32 0.42 17.14
CA VAL A 117 -9.35 0.82 15.73
C VAL A 117 -10.26 2.04 15.58
N ILE A 118 -9.64 3.20 15.32
CA ILE A 118 -10.34 4.45 15.03
C ILE A 118 -10.63 4.53 13.54
N GLY A 119 -11.86 4.27 13.18
CA GLY A 119 -12.34 4.24 11.78
C GLY A 119 -13.74 3.68 11.67
N PRO A 120 -14.32 3.67 10.45
CA PRO A 120 -15.68 3.18 10.21
C PRO A 120 -15.92 1.78 10.77
N PRO A 121 -17.17 1.47 11.20
CA PRO A 121 -18.36 2.37 11.23
C PRO A 121 -18.46 3.27 12.46
N GLN A 122 -17.61 3.13 13.47
CA GLN A 122 -17.72 3.82 14.75
C GLN A 122 -17.22 5.28 14.70
N TYR A 123 -16.14 5.49 13.98
CA TYR A 123 -15.47 6.79 13.82
C TYR A 123 -15.18 7.03 12.34
N SER A 124 -14.91 8.27 11.95
CA SER A 124 -14.60 8.54 10.53
C SER A 124 -13.25 8.03 10.09
N GLY A 125 -12.26 7.94 10.99
CA GLY A 125 -10.88 7.59 10.67
C GLY A 125 -10.16 8.64 9.80
N ASP A 126 -10.81 9.76 9.53
CA ASP A 126 -10.28 10.85 8.70
C ASP A 126 -9.39 11.75 9.54
N ILE A 127 -8.07 11.70 9.28
CA ILE A 127 -7.07 12.49 10.00
C ILE A 127 -7.19 14.01 9.77
N SER A 128 -7.91 14.45 8.73
CA SER A 128 -8.17 15.87 8.52
C SER A 128 -9.11 16.47 9.58
N LYS A 129 -9.93 15.62 10.22
CA LYS A 129 -10.83 15.99 11.31
C LYS A 129 -10.10 16.01 12.65
N ARG A 130 -9.16 16.91 12.78
CA ARG A 130 -8.21 16.96 13.90
C ARG A 130 -8.86 17.03 15.28
N GLU A 131 -9.92 17.81 15.42
CA GLU A 131 -10.63 18.00 16.70
C GLU A 131 -11.35 16.72 17.12
N GLU A 132 -12.00 16.02 16.18
CA GLU A 132 -12.63 14.73 16.42
C GLU A 132 -11.59 13.70 16.83
N LEU A 133 -10.51 13.60 16.09
CA LEU A 133 -9.45 12.65 16.35
C LEU A 133 -8.76 12.91 17.69
N ALA A 134 -8.44 14.17 18.02
CA ALA A 134 -7.82 14.53 19.30
C ALA A 134 -8.72 14.15 20.49
N ARG A 135 -10.02 14.40 20.38
CA ARG A 135 -10.98 13.99 21.42
C ARG A 135 -10.98 12.48 21.63
N ILE A 136 -11.07 11.70 20.55
CA ILE A 136 -11.07 10.23 20.61
C ILE A 136 -9.76 9.70 21.22
N LEU A 137 -8.62 10.26 20.84
CA LEU A 137 -7.32 9.85 21.38
C LEU A 137 -7.13 10.18 22.85
N ILE A 138 -7.82 11.20 23.38
CA ILE A 138 -7.79 11.55 24.82
C ILE A 138 -8.71 10.62 25.63
N GLU A 139 -9.75 10.10 25.03
CA GLU A 139 -10.71 9.19 25.66
C GLU A 139 -10.17 7.76 25.80
N HIS A 140 -9.16 7.39 25.01
CA HIS A 140 -8.51 6.07 25.01
C HIS A 140 -7.10 6.08 25.57
#